data_56fc5c5c90a22d2b2a5747f4ff79fbb1
#
_entry.id   56fc5c5c90a22d2b2a5747f4ff79fbb1
#
_cell.length_a   1.000
_cell.length_b   1.000
_cell.length_c   1.000
_cell.angle_alpha   90.00
_cell.angle_beta   90.00
_cell.angle_gamma   90.00
#
_symmetry.space_group_name_H-M   'P 1'
#
loop_
_entity.id
_entity.type
_entity.pdbx_description
1 polymer ?
#
loop_
_entity_poly.entity_id
_entity_poly.type
_entity_poly.pdbx_seq_one_letter_code
_entity_poly.pdbx_strand_id
1 'polypeptide(L)'
;MKIYLTAALLLLSACRSGEPPLVKHELSLPEAVQGQGYYAEVKLPFSHLDKRWTVPLNSGFALSSLNSGGGTRIALSNSGMQPYHELEERLTLNGSTGGGSLYERHQAELYVKVHRADDPELQHCTSLRPKPNVLMYDCSAQNRRYAQARQDGTLCEKYPDQCRLKVD
;
A
#
# COMPACT_ATOMS: atom_id res chain seq x y z
N MET A 1 27.09 53.03 40.06
CA MET A 1 26.97 52.76 38.60
C MET A 1 26.75 51.25 38.42
N LYS A 2 25.50 50.83 38.25
CA LYS A 2 25.12 49.38 38.11
C LYS A 2 24.90 49.10 36.62
N ILE A 3 25.71 48.18 36.12
CA ILE A 3 25.69 47.73 34.74
C ILE A 3 24.55 46.71 34.61
N TYR A 4 23.51 47.05 33.82
CA TYR A 4 22.49 46.10 33.36
C TYR A 4 22.94 45.56 31.99
N LEU A 5 23.51 44.38 32.04
CA LEU A 5 23.99 43.65 30.85
C LEU A 5 23.62 42.18 30.98
N THR A 6 22.34 41.89 30.93
CA THR A 6 21.85 40.51 30.85
C THR A 6 20.39 40.53 30.40
N ALA A 7 20.11 40.45 29.16
CA ALA A 7 18.81 39.95 28.63
C ALA A 7 18.70 40.05 27.08
N ALA A 8 19.68 39.59 26.34
CA ALA A 8 19.60 39.57 24.88
C ALA A 8 20.10 38.27 24.25
N LEU A 9 20.05 37.15 24.97
CA LEU A 9 20.61 35.89 24.43
C LEU A 9 19.68 34.67 24.54
N LEU A 10 18.37 34.85 24.51
CA LEU A 10 17.41 33.71 24.64
C LEU A 10 16.30 33.67 23.59
N LEU A 11 16.46 34.30 22.44
CA LEU A 11 15.42 34.26 21.38
C LEU A 11 15.89 33.66 20.05
N LEU A 12 16.99 32.90 20.02
CA LEU A 12 17.50 32.28 18.77
C LEU A 12 17.34 30.76 18.68
N SER A 13 16.47 30.16 19.48
CA SER A 13 16.32 28.67 19.47
C SER A 13 14.91 28.17 19.14
N ALA A 14 14.12 28.90 18.36
CA ALA A 14 12.77 28.46 18.02
C ALA A 14 12.47 28.31 16.53
N CYS A 15 13.49 28.28 15.67
CA CYS A 15 13.30 27.81 14.29
C CYS A 15 13.91 26.41 14.14
N ARG A 16 13.45 25.44 14.92
CA ARG A 16 13.51 24.06 14.48
C ARG A 16 12.45 23.97 13.37
N SER A 17 12.90 24.06 12.14
CA SER A 17 12.17 23.56 10.98
C SER A 17 12.08 22.03 11.14
N GLY A 18 11.21 21.58 12.02
CA GLY A 18 10.88 20.17 12.17
C GLY A 18 10.37 19.70 10.82
N GLU A 19 10.99 18.69 10.26
CA GLU A 19 10.49 18.03 9.07
C GLU A 19 9.02 17.67 9.32
N PRO A 20 8.08 17.97 8.40
CA PRO A 20 6.67 17.71 8.63
C PRO A 20 6.46 16.21 8.91
N PRO A 21 5.52 15.85 9.77
CA PRO A 21 5.28 14.46 10.17
C PRO A 21 4.97 13.62 8.93
N LEU A 22 5.52 12.41 8.89
CA LEU A 22 5.22 11.43 7.85
C LEU A 22 4.08 10.51 8.32
N VAL A 23 2.96 10.55 7.59
CA VAL A 23 1.83 9.66 7.79
C VAL A 23 1.95 8.45 6.86
N LYS A 24 1.98 7.24 7.41
CA LYS A 24 2.07 6.00 6.66
C LYS A 24 0.70 5.36 6.51
N HIS A 25 0.43 4.81 5.33
CA HIS A 25 -0.80 4.10 4.99
C HIS A 25 -0.45 2.76 4.36
N GLU A 26 -1.13 1.72 4.75
CA GLU A 26 -1.03 0.38 4.17
C GLU A 26 -2.35 0.05 3.47
N LEU A 27 -2.29 -0.30 2.19
CA LEU A 27 -3.45 -0.57 1.36
C LEU A 27 -3.29 -1.94 0.70
N SER A 28 -4.06 -2.92 1.19
CA SER A 28 -4.15 -4.22 0.55
C SER A 28 -5.11 -4.15 -0.63
N LEU A 29 -4.64 -4.56 -1.80
CA LEU A 29 -5.41 -4.58 -3.02
C LEU A 29 -5.94 -6.00 -3.31
N PRO A 30 -6.91 -6.15 -4.23
CA PRO A 30 -7.29 -7.46 -4.72
C PRO A 30 -6.08 -8.25 -5.21
N GLU A 31 -6.13 -9.56 -5.03
CA GLU A 31 -5.00 -10.43 -5.27
C GLU A 31 -4.89 -10.80 -6.76
N ALA A 32 -3.67 -10.87 -7.26
CA ALA A 32 -3.36 -11.20 -8.64
C ALA A 32 -3.17 -12.71 -8.85
N VAL A 33 -3.28 -13.17 -10.10
CA VAL A 33 -3.00 -14.56 -10.48
C VAL A 33 -1.96 -14.58 -11.59
N GLN A 34 -0.98 -15.44 -11.47
CA GLN A 34 0.06 -15.61 -12.49
C GLN A 34 -0.53 -15.90 -13.86
N GLY A 35 -0.04 -15.20 -14.90
CA GLY A 35 -0.51 -15.36 -16.28
C GLY A 35 -1.87 -14.72 -16.58
N GLN A 36 -2.48 -14.01 -15.62
CA GLN A 36 -3.74 -13.29 -15.80
C GLN A 36 -3.51 -11.78 -15.78
N GLY A 37 -4.33 -11.06 -16.55
CA GLY A 37 -4.36 -9.60 -16.48
C GLY A 37 -4.87 -9.11 -15.13
N TYR A 38 -4.37 -7.95 -14.70
CA TYR A 38 -4.72 -7.29 -13.45
C TYR A 38 -5.12 -5.84 -13.70
N TYR A 39 -6.13 -5.36 -12.97
CA TYR A 39 -6.52 -3.95 -13.00
C TYR A 39 -7.24 -3.55 -11.71
N ALA A 40 -6.61 -2.72 -10.90
CA ALA A 40 -7.22 -2.18 -9.69
C ALA A 40 -7.13 -0.65 -9.66
N GLU A 41 -8.25 0.00 -9.34
CA GLU A 41 -8.29 1.43 -9.06
C GLU A 41 -8.17 1.68 -7.57
N VAL A 42 -7.31 2.64 -7.20
CA VAL A 42 -7.01 2.98 -5.82
C VAL A 42 -7.21 4.47 -5.62
N LYS A 43 -7.95 4.83 -4.58
CA LYS A 43 -8.01 6.20 -4.07
C LYS A 43 -6.95 6.35 -2.98
N LEU A 44 -5.97 7.20 -3.23
CA LEU A 44 -4.93 7.49 -2.24
C LEU A 44 -5.46 8.42 -1.14
N PRO A 45 -4.98 8.25 0.10
CA PRO A 45 -5.43 9.04 1.25
C PRO A 45 -4.81 10.45 1.33
N PHE A 46 -4.26 10.94 0.22
CA PHE A 46 -3.65 12.27 0.12
C PHE A 46 -4.01 12.94 -1.22
N SER A 47 -3.86 14.26 -1.32
CA SER A 47 -4.35 15.04 -2.46
C SER A 47 -3.33 15.26 -3.56
N HIS A 48 -2.04 15.18 -3.27
CA HIS A 48 -0.97 15.39 -4.22
C HIS A 48 -0.01 14.22 -4.22
N LEU A 49 0.17 13.58 -5.37
CA LEU A 49 1.14 12.51 -5.57
C LEU A 49 2.49 13.11 -5.99
N ASP A 50 3.56 12.68 -5.34
CA ASP A 50 4.91 13.08 -5.74
C ASP A 50 5.23 12.48 -7.12
N LYS A 51 5.81 13.28 -8.01
CA LYS A 51 6.15 12.85 -9.38
C LYS A 51 7.23 11.77 -9.44
N ARG A 52 7.97 11.56 -8.35
CA ARG A 52 8.96 10.48 -8.22
C ARG A 52 8.29 9.21 -7.68
N TRP A 53 7.58 8.54 -8.55
CA TRP A 53 6.99 7.25 -8.24
C TRP A 53 8.08 6.20 -8.34
N THR A 54 8.41 5.59 -7.25
CA THR A 54 9.23 4.38 -7.27
C THR A 54 8.29 3.18 -7.42
N VAL A 55 7.84 2.93 -8.64
CA VAL A 55 7.46 1.57 -9.01
C VAL A 55 8.78 0.81 -9.09
N PRO A 56 9.00 -0.28 -8.34
CA PRO A 56 10.18 -1.10 -8.51
C PRO A 56 10.30 -1.47 -9.99
N LEU A 57 11.45 -1.27 -10.59
CA LEU A 57 11.70 -1.52 -12.03
C LEU A 57 11.34 -2.96 -12.47
N ASN A 58 11.14 -3.85 -11.50
CA ASN A 58 10.84 -5.26 -11.67
C ASN A 58 9.43 -5.66 -11.26
N SER A 59 8.58 -4.72 -10.78
CA SER A 59 7.18 -5.07 -10.53
C SER A 59 6.50 -5.24 -11.90
N GLY A 60 5.87 -6.32 -12.17
CA GLY A 60 5.12 -6.53 -13.41
C GLY A 60 3.94 -5.56 -13.61
N PHE A 61 3.84 -4.49 -12.80
CA PHE A 61 2.75 -3.54 -12.81
C PHE A 61 3.09 -2.23 -13.50
N ALA A 62 2.13 -1.73 -14.30
CA ALA A 62 2.09 -0.36 -14.79
C ALA A 62 1.17 0.48 -13.88
N LEU A 63 1.64 1.68 -13.55
CA LEU A 63 0.89 2.65 -12.75
C LEU A 63 0.45 3.81 -13.63
N SER A 64 -0.83 4.18 -13.57
CA SER A 64 -1.38 5.34 -14.27
C SER A 64 -2.18 6.22 -13.31
N SER A 65 -2.12 7.55 -13.50
CA SER A 65 -2.94 8.49 -12.75
C SER A 65 -4.32 8.63 -13.40
N LEU A 66 -5.36 8.53 -12.59
CA LEU A 66 -6.76 8.69 -12.99
C LEU A 66 -7.32 10.00 -12.43
N ASN A 67 -6.66 11.12 -12.69
CA ASN A 67 -7.09 12.41 -12.14
C ASN A 67 -8.46 12.83 -12.68
N SER A 68 -9.47 12.73 -11.85
CA SER A 68 -10.76 13.38 -12.04
C SER A 68 -11.24 13.98 -10.73
N GLY A 69 -11.16 15.32 -10.62
CA GLY A 69 -11.92 16.12 -9.66
C GLY A 69 -11.81 15.74 -8.18
N GLY A 70 -10.73 16.14 -7.51
CA GLY A 70 -10.67 16.16 -6.04
C GLY A 70 -10.28 14.82 -5.40
N GLY A 71 -9.04 14.47 -5.48
CA GLY A 71 -8.42 13.32 -4.83
C GLY A 71 -7.50 12.56 -5.78
N THR A 72 -6.42 12.04 -5.26
CA THR A 72 -5.49 11.26 -6.09
C THR A 72 -6.03 9.87 -6.29
N ARG A 73 -6.45 9.55 -7.51
CA ARG A 73 -6.84 8.20 -7.96
C ARG A 73 -5.78 7.69 -8.93
N ILE A 74 -5.41 6.45 -8.75
CA ILE A 74 -4.47 5.73 -9.60
C ILE A 74 -5.08 4.41 -10.06
N ALA A 75 -4.61 3.91 -11.20
CA ALA A 75 -4.84 2.54 -11.63
C ALA A 75 -3.52 1.77 -11.66
N LEU A 76 -3.54 0.59 -11.08
CA LEU A 76 -2.48 -0.40 -11.13
C LEU A 76 -2.91 -1.48 -12.12
N SER A 77 -2.07 -1.79 -13.11
CA SER A 77 -2.43 -2.74 -14.16
C SER A 77 -1.27 -3.65 -14.57
N ASN A 78 -1.60 -4.86 -15.00
CA ASN A 78 -0.71 -5.80 -15.68
C ASN A 78 -1.48 -6.44 -16.83
N SER A 79 -0.85 -6.58 -17.99
CA SER A 79 -1.49 -7.20 -19.17
C SER A 79 -1.61 -8.72 -19.08
N GLY A 80 -1.01 -9.36 -18.09
CA GLY A 80 -0.85 -10.81 -18.01
C GLY A 80 0.33 -11.36 -18.83
N MET A 81 0.95 -10.53 -19.66
CA MET A 81 2.13 -10.93 -20.46
C MET A 81 3.44 -10.78 -19.68
N GLN A 82 3.47 -9.89 -18.69
CA GLN A 82 4.64 -9.71 -17.85
C GLN A 82 4.52 -10.62 -16.63
N PRO A 83 5.56 -11.42 -16.33
CA PRO A 83 5.54 -12.27 -15.15
C PRO A 83 5.59 -11.40 -13.88
N TYR A 84 4.90 -11.84 -12.86
CA TYR A 84 5.12 -11.33 -11.51
C TYR A 84 6.41 -11.93 -10.97
N HIS A 85 7.25 -11.11 -10.36
CA HIS A 85 8.56 -11.55 -9.88
C HIS A 85 8.51 -12.16 -8.48
N GLU A 86 7.55 -11.71 -7.68
CA GLU A 86 7.39 -12.16 -6.30
C GLU A 86 5.94 -12.60 -6.04
N LEU A 87 5.75 -13.40 -4.99
CA LEU A 87 4.42 -13.80 -4.52
C LEU A 87 3.71 -12.67 -3.77
N GLU A 88 4.42 -11.61 -3.45
CA GLU A 88 3.88 -10.39 -2.84
C GLU A 88 4.59 -9.19 -3.45
N GLU A 89 3.86 -8.41 -4.21
CA GLU A 89 4.35 -7.18 -4.82
C GLU A 89 4.02 -5.99 -3.92
N ARG A 90 5.03 -5.15 -3.66
CA ARG A 90 4.91 -3.95 -2.83
C ARG A 90 5.28 -2.72 -3.63
N LEU A 91 4.40 -1.72 -3.61
CA LEU A 91 4.63 -0.45 -4.27
C LEU A 91 4.52 0.68 -3.24
N THR A 92 5.54 1.51 -3.18
CA THR A 92 5.57 2.67 -2.29
C THR A 92 5.31 3.94 -3.07
N LEU A 93 4.29 4.69 -2.66
CA LEU A 93 3.90 5.96 -3.22
C LEU A 93 4.04 7.07 -2.18
N ASN A 94 4.68 8.16 -2.55
CA ASN A 94 4.84 9.32 -1.69
C ASN A 94 3.94 10.46 -2.17
N GLY A 95 3.43 11.22 -1.24
CA GLY A 95 2.57 12.35 -1.55
C GLY A 95 2.41 13.32 -0.38
N SER A 96 1.52 14.28 -0.56
CA SER A 96 1.26 15.31 0.43
C SER A 96 -0.20 15.73 0.47
N THR A 97 -0.59 16.29 1.60
CA THR A 97 -1.89 16.94 1.81
C THR A 97 -1.67 18.31 2.43
N GLY A 98 -2.54 19.26 2.08
CA GLY A 98 -2.49 20.63 2.61
C GLY A 98 -1.42 21.48 1.96
N GLY A 99 -1.18 22.65 2.57
CA GLY A 99 -0.19 23.64 2.13
C GLY A 99 0.15 24.61 3.27
N GLY A 100 1.29 25.27 3.17
CA GLY A 100 1.76 26.17 4.21
C GLY A 100 1.98 25.43 5.54
N SER A 101 1.39 25.95 6.62
CA SER A 101 1.50 25.36 7.98
C SER A 101 0.74 24.05 8.18
N LEU A 102 -0.15 23.68 7.23
CA LEU A 102 -0.95 22.46 7.26
C LEU A 102 -0.39 21.38 6.32
N TYR A 103 0.86 21.49 5.92
CA TYR A 103 1.50 20.54 5.04
C TYR A 103 1.83 19.25 5.79
N GLU A 104 1.31 18.12 5.28
CA GLU A 104 1.60 16.78 5.76
C GLU A 104 2.22 15.94 4.66
N ARG A 105 3.22 15.15 4.99
CA ARG A 105 3.82 14.16 4.10
C ARG A 105 3.14 12.83 4.30
N HIS A 106 2.86 12.13 3.20
CA HIS A 106 2.22 10.84 3.21
C HIS A 106 3.05 9.82 2.44
N GLN A 107 3.03 8.58 2.91
CA GLN A 107 3.57 7.41 2.23
C GLN A 107 2.49 6.33 2.22
N ALA A 108 2.10 5.87 1.03
CA ALA A 108 1.20 4.74 0.86
C ALA A 108 1.97 3.53 0.35
N GLU A 109 1.86 2.41 1.06
CA GLU A 109 2.36 1.11 0.64
C GLU A 109 1.19 0.27 0.12
N LEU A 110 1.24 -0.09 -1.16
CA LEU A 110 0.25 -0.92 -1.81
C LEU A 110 0.76 -2.35 -1.83
N TYR A 111 -0.06 -3.28 -1.38
CA TYR A 111 0.25 -4.70 -1.34
C TYR A 111 -0.64 -5.46 -2.32
N VAL A 112 -0.03 -6.26 -3.20
CA VAL A 112 -0.71 -7.19 -4.08
C VAL A 112 -0.11 -8.57 -3.87
N LYS A 113 -0.89 -9.48 -3.30
CA LYS A 113 -0.51 -10.90 -3.23
C LYS A 113 -0.72 -11.54 -4.60
N VAL A 114 0.21 -12.37 -5.03
CA VAL A 114 0.18 -13.05 -6.33
C VAL A 114 0.05 -14.55 -6.10
N HIS A 115 -1.00 -15.14 -6.63
CA HIS A 115 -1.25 -16.58 -6.54
C HIS A 115 -0.83 -17.30 -7.81
N ARG A 116 -0.54 -18.58 -7.69
CA ARG A 116 -0.50 -19.48 -8.83
C ARG A 116 -1.93 -19.73 -9.34
N ALA A 117 -2.07 -20.06 -10.60
CA ALA A 117 -3.39 -20.30 -11.20
C ALA A 117 -4.14 -21.49 -10.57
N ASP A 118 -3.42 -22.44 -10.01
CA ASP A 118 -3.92 -23.65 -9.36
C ASP A 118 -3.94 -23.55 -7.83
N ASP A 119 -3.78 -22.36 -7.27
CA ASP A 119 -3.76 -22.17 -5.81
C ASP A 119 -5.13 -22.50 -5.20
N PRO A 120 -5.23 -23.48 -4.31
CA PRO A 120 -6.50 -23.88 -3.70
C PRO A 120 -7.10 -22.80 -2.81
N GLU A 121 -6.32 -21.82 -2.33
CA GLU A 121 -6.86 -20.68 -1.57
C GLU A 121 -7.86 -19.86 -2.37
N LEU A 122 -7.69 -19.76 -3.67
CA LEU A 122 -8.55 -18.96 -4.55
C LEU A 122 -10.01 -19.41 -4.57
N GLN A 123 -10.30 -20.68 -4.28
CA GLN A 123 -11.67 -21.22 -4.18
C GLN A 123 -12.50 -20.55 -3.07
N HIS A 124 -11.85 -19.96 -2.07
CA HIS A 124 -12.48 -19.28 -0.94
C HIS A 124 -12.55 -17.77 -1.10
N CYS A 125 -12.07 -17.26 -2.22
CA CYS A 125 -12.02 -15.83 -2.54
C CYS A 125 -13.08 -15.48 -3.58
N THR A 126 -13.49 -14.20 -3.61
CA THR A 126 -14.43 -13.72 -4.61
C THR A 126 -13.68 -13.33 -5.88
N SER A 127 -14.03 -13.95 -7.01
CA SER A 127 -13.43 -13.58 -8.31
C SER A 127 -13.95 -12.23 -8.80
N LEU A 128 -13.07 -11.40 -9.30
CA LEU A 128 -13.34 -10.06 -9.85
C LEU A 128 -12.88 -10.00 -11.30
N ARG A 129 -13.77 -9.51 -12.18
CA ARG A 129 -13.49 -9.34 -13.62
C ARG A 129 -13.86 -7.94 -14.10
N PRO A 130 -13.09 -6.90 -13.69
CA PRO A 130 -13.43 -5.50 -13.99
C PRO A 130 -13.29 -5.16 -15.49
N LYS A 131 -12.51 -5.94 -16.24
CA LYS A 131 -12.26 -5.76 -17.67
C LYS A 131 -12.13 -7.12 -18.36
N PRO A 132 -12.32 -7.19 -19.70
CA PRO A 132 -11.95 -8.38 -20.46
C PRO A 132 -10.49 -8.76 -20.22
N ASN A 133 -10.20 -10.04 -20.12
CA ASN A 133 -8.86 -10.61 -19.85
C ASN A 133 -8.20 -10.19 -18.50
N VAL A 134 -8.99 -9.65 -17.57
CA VAL A 134 -8.55 -9.37 -16.22
C VAL A 134 -9.24 -10.33 -15.26
N LEU A 135 -8.46 -11.00 -14.43
CA LEU A 135 -8.93 -11.86 -13.36
C LEU A 135 -8.14 -11.55 -12.09
N MET A 136 -8.86 -11.10 -11.08
CA MET A 136 -8.34 -10.83 -9.74
C MET A 136 -9.23 -11.52 -8.72
N TYR A 137 -8.78 -11.58 -7.50
CA TYR A 137 -9.55 -12.14 -6.39
C TYR A 137 -9.58 -11.19 -5.20
N ASP A 138 -10.74 -11.11 -4.55
CA ASP A 138 -10.87 -10.50 -3.22
C ASP A 138 -10.91 -11.60 -2.16
N CYS A 139 -9.78 -11.78 -1.48
CA CYS A 139 -9.61 -12.76 -0.41
C CYS A 139 -9.78 -12.13 0.98
N SER A 140 -10.25 -10.92 1.08
CA SER A 140 -10.36 -10.20 2.36
C SER A 140 -11.23 -10.93 3.40
N ALA A 141 -12.28 -11.63 2.96
CA ALA A 141 -13.12 -12.44 3.85
C ALA A 141 -12.35 -13.66 4.41
N GLN A 142 -11.55 -14.32 3.58
CA GLN A 142 -10.70 -15.44 3.99
C GLN A 142 -9.60 -14.97 4.93
N ASN A 143 -8.95 -13.86 4.62
CA ASN A 143 -7.91 -13.29 5.47
C ASN A 143 -8.46 -12.92 6.86
N ARG A 144 -9.69 -12.41 6.96
CA ARG A 144 -10.36 -12.17 8.25
C ARG A 144 -10.59 -13.47 9.04
N ARG A 145 -10.99 -14.56 8.38
CA ARG A 145 -11.16 -15.87 9.02
C ARG A 145 -9.84 -16.40 9.57
N TYR A 146 -8.75 -16.24 8.84
CA TYR A 146 -7.41 -16.61 9.31
C TYR A 146 -6.98 -15.78 10.52
N ALA A 147 -7.22 -14.47 10.48
CA ALA A 147 -6.91 -13.58 11.58
C ALA A 147 -7.68 -13.98 12.86
N GLN A 148 -8.97 -14.26 12.72
CA GLN A 148 -9.81 -14.72 13.83
C GLN A 148 -9.32 -16.05 14.39
N ALA A 149 -9.07 -17.05 13.55
CA ALA A 149 -8.58 -18.36 13.97
C ALA A 149 -7.21 -18.27 14.67
N ARG A 150 -6.36 -17.29 14.26
CA ARG A 150 -5.10 -17.02 14.92
C ARG A 150 -5.28 -16.47 16.32
N GLN A 151 -6.21 -15.52 16.49
CA GLN A 151 -6.56 -14.96 17.81
C GLN A 151 -7.13 -16.02 18.74
N ASP A 152 -7.97 -16.90 18.21
CA ASP A 152 -8.60 -18.01 18.97
C ASP A 152 -7.65 -19.18 19.24
N GLY A 153 -6.42 -19.17 18.70
CA GLY A 153 -5.46 -20.26 18.81
C GLY A 153 -5.82 -21.51 18.01
N THR A 154 -6.82 -21.44 17.13
CA THR A 154 -7.35 -22.58 16.36
C THR A 154 -6.85 -22.60 14.89
N LEU A 155 -5.92 -21.73 14.53
CA LEU A 155 -5.47 -21.58 13.14
C LEU A 155 -4.92 -22.89 12.57
N CYS A 156 -4.06 -23.59 13.31
CA CYS A 156 -3.42 -24.83 12.85
C CYS A 156 -4.39 -26.00 12.75
N GLU A 157 -5.44 -25.99 13.57
CA GLU A 157 -6.51 -27.00 13.53
C GLU A 157 -7.42 -26.81 12.32
N LYS A 158 -7.87 -25.57 12.11
CA LYS A 158 -8.83 -25.23 11.04
C LYS A 158 -8.16 -25.06 9.67
N TYR A 159 -6.91 -24.60 9.65
CA TYR A 159 -6.17 -24.26 8.43
C TYR A 159 -4.72 -24.74 8.52
N PRO A 160 -4.47 -26.05 8.47
CA PRO A 160 -3.13 -26.64 8.69
C PRO A 160 -2.09 -26.12 7.69
N ASP A 161 -2.48 -25.79 6.47
CA ASP A 161 -1.58 -25.27 5.44
C ASP A 161 -1.05 -23.87 5.78
N GLN A 162 -1.82 -23.05 6.49
CA GLN A 162 -1.40 -21.73 6.96
C GLN A 162 -0.43 -21.79 8.15
N CYS A 163 -0.29 -22.93 8.79
CA CYS A 163 0.67 -23.13 9.88
C CYS A 163 2.05 -23.58 9.40
N ARG A 164 2.15 -24.18 8.23
CA ARG A 164 3.42 -24.71 7.69
C ARG A 164 4.33 -23.64 7.10
N LEU A 165 3.85 -22.43 6.90
CA LEU A 165 4.58 -21.31 6.27
C LEU A 165 5.50 -20.53 7.24
N LYS A 166 5.81 -21.06 8.42
CA LYS A 166 6.67 -20.41 9.42
C LYS A 166 7.80 -21.31 9.92
N VAL A 167 8.47 -22.00 9.03
CA VAL A 167 9.77 -22.60 9.35
C VAL A 167 10.66 -22.46 8.12
N ASP A 168 11.31 -21.31 8.05
CA ASP A 168 12.65 -21.18 7.47
C ASP A 168 13.30 -19.93 8.07
#